data_0ff2611d22d3772cba9994cbd6659e44
#
_entry.id   0ff2611d22d3772cba9994cbd6659e44
#
_cell.length_a   1.000
_cell.length_b   1.000
_cell.length_c   1.000
_cell.angle_alpha   90.00
_cell.angle_beta   90.00
_cell.angle_gamma   90.00
#
_symmetry.space_group_name_H-M   'P 1'
#
loop_
_entity.id
_entity.type
_entity.pdbx_description
1 polymer ?
#
loop_
_entity_poly.entity_id
_entity_poly.type
_entity_poly.pdbx_seq_one_letter_code
_entity_poly.pdbx_strand_id
1 'polypeptide(L)'
;SFDLPHSYVDTLRRGGVEVHPFATNRKFVNRFQLNFRNHRKIVVVDGNRAFVGGHNVGVEYLGAKPRLSPWRDTHIEIRGPVVASIQYVFAEDWHWATQKLPPLALPPPAQPGDNMHCLAVPMGPADKQETGSLFFVEAINAARERVWITTPYLVPDEAVISALKLAVMRGVDVRILIPSRRDHYVVFEASKLYARDLVDAGVKVFRYRPGFLHQKVVLIDRIAAAI
;
A
#
# COMPACT_ATOMS: atom_id res chain seq x y z
N SER A 1 2.56 1.94 17.28
CA SER A 1 4.02 1.75 17.31
C SER A 1 4.48 1.70 18.75
N PHE A 2 5.37 0.77 19.09
CA PHE A 2 5.97 0.72 20.43
C PHE A 2 6.83 1.96 20.74
N ASP A 3 7.18 2.74 19.72
CA ASP A 3 8.08 3.89 19.81
C ASP A 3 7.36 5.24 19.81
N LEU A 4 6.02 5.27 19.79
CA LEU A 4 5.29 6.52 19.81
C LEU A 4 5.15 7.01 21.25
N PRO A 5 5.73 8.17 21.63
CA PRO A 5 5.62 8.68 22.99
C PRO A 5 4.16 8.96 23.38
N HIS A 6 3.77 8.61 24.60
CA HIS A 6 2.42 8.93 25.09
C HIS A 6 2.13 10.44 25.03
N SER A 7 3.13 11.26 25.29
CA SER A 7 3.05 12.73 25.20
C SER A 7 2.63 13.23 23.81
N TYR A 8 2.97 12.49 22.73
CA TYR A 8 2.56 12.85 21.38
C TYR A 8 1.03 12.68 21.21
N VAL A 9 0.50 11.54 21.65
CA VAL A 9 -0.96 11.27 21.59
C VAL A 9 -1.73 12.27 22.47
N ASP A 10 -1.22 12.57 23.64
CA ASP A 10 -1.85 13.53 24.57
C ASP A 10 -1.84 14.96 24.00
N THR A 11 -0.81 15.32 23.24
CA THR A 11 -0.75 16.61 22.54
C THR A 11 -1.82 16.72 21.45
N LEU A 12 -2.00 15.67 20.67
CA LEU A 12 -3.06 15.62 19.65
C LEU A 12 -4.45 15.74 20.29
N ARG A 13 -4.70 14.99 21.36
CA ARG A 13 -5.98 15.03 22.08
C ARG A 13 -6.28 16.41 22.67
N ARG A 14 -5.29 17.07 23.27
CA ARG A 14 -5.42 18.44 23.76
C ARG A 14 -5.71 19.43 22.66
N GLY A 15 -5.24 19.16 21.45
CA GLY A 15 -5.58 19.93 20.24
C GLY A 15 -6.94 19.60 19.63
N GLY A 16 -7.78 18.78 20.29
CA GLY A 16 -9.11 18.40 19.82
C GLY A 16 -9.13 17.26 18.81
N VAL A 17 -8.00 16.56 18.59
CA VAL A 17 -7.94 15.42 17.67
C VAL A 17 -8.39 14.16 18.38
N GLU A 18 -9.38 13.47 17.85
CA GLU A 18 -9.78 12.15 18.33
C GLU A 18 -8.78 11.10 17.84
N VAL A 19 -8.12 10.41 18.78
CA VAL A 19 -7.04 9.44 18.47
C VAL A 19 -7.34 8.11 19.15
N HIS A 20 -7.40 7.06 18.32
CA HIS A 20 -7.59 5.69 18.78
C HIS A 20 -6.46 4.79 18.26
N PRO A 21 -5.90 3.92 19.12
CA PRO A 21 -4.94 2.93 18.69
C PRO A 21 -5.66 1.82 17.90
N PHE A 22 -5.16 1.45 16.76
CA PHE A 22 -5.57 0.24 16.06
C PHE A 22 -4.91 -0.96 16.77
N ALA A 23 -5.47 -1.35 17.91
CA ALA A 23 -4.94 -2.41 18.75
C ALA A 23 -5.73 -3.70 18.53
N THR A 24 -5.04 -4.76 18.16
CA THR A 24 -5.57 -6.12 18.32
C THR A 24 -5.73 -6.41 19.81
N ASN A 25 -6.90 -6.88 20.22
CA ASN A 25 -7.21 -7.17 21.63
C ASN A 25 -6.10 -8.01 22.30
N ARG A 26 -5.66 -7.58 23.49
CA ARG A 26 -4.57 -8.18 24.28
C ARG A 26 -4.85 -9.59 24.81
N LYS A 27 -5.86 -10.32 24.32
CA LYS A 27 -6.11 -11.70 24.73
C LYS A 27 -5.11 -12.63 24.04
N PHE A 28 -4.63 -13.61 24.75
CA PHE A 28 -3.53 -14.55 24.51
C PHE A 28 -3.37 -15.10 23.08
N VAL A 29 -4.41 -15.11 22.28
CA VAL A 29 -4.42 -15.61 20.89
C VAL A 29 -3.59 -14.74 19.93
N ASN A 30 -3.39 -13.47 20.24
CA ASN A 30 -2.80 -12.49 19.30
C ASN A 30 -1.27 -12.35 19.41
N ARG A 31 -0.62 -13.10 20.29
CA ARG A 31 0.84 -13.04 20.47
C ARG A 31 1.61 -13.55 19.25
N PHE A 32 0.99 -14.36 18.41
CA PHE A 32 1.56 -14.92 17.19
C PHE A 32 1.13 -14.15 15.92
N GLN A 33 0.21 -13.21 16.01
CA GLN A 33 -0.30 -12.42 14.88
C GLN A 33 0.47 -11.09 14.74
N LEU A 34 1.79 -11.18 14.58
CA LEU A 34 2.69 -10.02 14.44
C LEU A 34 2.35 -9.15 13.22
N ASN A 35 1.62 -9.68 12.24
CA ASN A 35 1.31 -9.01 10.99
C ASN A 35 -0.06 -8.31 10.96
N PHE A 36 -0.89 -8.41 12.01
CA PHE A 36 -2.17 -7.72 12.10
C PHE A 36 -1.98 -6.24 12.49
N ARG A 37 -1.37 -5.48 11.59
CA ARG A 37 -1.21 -4.02 11.74
C ARG A 37 -1.93 -3.34 10.60
N ASN A 38 -2.60 -2.23 10.90
CA ASN A 38 -3.14 -1.37 9.86
C ASN A 38 -1.98 -0.66 9.15
N HIS A 39 -1.82 -0.94 7.86
CA HIS A 39 -0.83 -0.31 6.99
C HIS A 39 -1.45 0.70 6.02
N ARG A 40 -2.77 0.90 6.05
CA ARG A 40 -3.46 1.87 5.20
C ARG A 40 -3.07 3.29 5.59
N LYS A 41 -2.79 4.12 4.61
CA LYS A 41 -2.53 5.55 4.73
C LYS A 41 -3.62 6.26 3.97
N ILE A 42 -4.66 6.63 4.69
CA ILE A 42 -5.86 7.24 4.15
C ILE A 42 -6.08 8.57 4.87
N VAL A 43 -6.26 9.64 4.11
CA VAL A 43 -6.75 10.92 4.61
C VAL A 43 -7.98 11.27 3.80
N VAL A 44 -9.09 11.53 4.48
CA VAL A 44 -10.33 12.03 3.84
C VAL A 44 -10.62 13.41 4.40
N VAL A 45 -10.85 14.38 3.52
CA VAL A 45 -11.15 15.75 3.87
C VAL A 45 -12.57 16.07 3.41
N ASP A 46 -13.45 16.34 4.38
CA ASP A 46 -14.85 16.76 4.19
C ASP A 46 -15.67 15.83 3.26
N GLY A 47 -15.26 14.55 3.10
CA GLY A 47 -15.89 13.59 2.22
C GLY A 47 -15.76 13.88 0.72
N ASN A 48 -15.03 14.93 0.31
CA ASN A 48 -14.91 15.34 -1.08
C ASN A 48 -13.52 15.18 -1.68
N ARG A 49 -12.50 15.00 -0.85
CA ARG A 49 -11.12 14.69 -1.26
C ARG A 49 -10.56 13.56 -0.42
N ALA A 50 -9.82 12.67 -1.05
CA ALA A 50 -9.08 11.63 -0.36
C ALA A 50 -7.63 11.59 -0.83
N PHE A 51 -6.74 11.23 0.09
CA PHE A 51 -5.33 10.99 -0.21
C PHE A 51 -5.00 9.56 0.21
N VAL A 52 -4.42 8.80 -0.71
CA VAL A 52 -4.09 7.38 -0.51
C VAL A 52 -2.70 7.09 -1.09
N GLY A 53 -1.95 6.20 -0.46
CA GLY A 53 -0.66 5.78 -0.97
C GLY A 53 0.32 5.32 0.10
N GLY A 54 1.60 5.39 -0.20
CA GLY A 54 2.66 4.86 0.66
C GLY A 54 3.13 5.79 1.77
N HIS A 55 2.82 7.10 1.74
CA HIS A 55 3.34 8.08 2.68
C HIS A 55 2.89 7.80 4.11
N ASN A 56 3.85 7.62 5.01
CA ASN A 56 3.62 7.67 6.45
C ASN A 56 3.80 9.11 6.98
N VAL A 57 3.26 9.40 8.15
CA VAL A 57 3.63 10.58 8.91
C VAL A 57 4.93 10.26 9.65
N GLY A 58 6.07 10.58 9.03
CA GLY A 58 7.37 10.23 9.56
C GLY A 58 8.48 11.17 9.09
N VAL A 59 9.48 11.33 9.95
CA VAL A 59 10.62 12.24 9.71
C VAL A 59 11.55 11.79 8.58
N GLU A 60 11.46 10.54 8.15
CA GLU A 60 12.21 9.99 7.02
C GLU A 60 11.89 10.71 5.71
N TYR A 61 10.64 11.18 5.55
CA TYR A 61 10.21 11.97 4.39
C TYR A 61 10.81 13.39 4.38
N LEU A 62 11.26 13.87 5.54
CA LEU A 62 11.91 15.16 5.72
C LEU A 62 13.45 15.08 5.66
N GLY A 63 13.99 13.92 5.28
CA GLY A 63 15.43 13.74 5.17
C GLY A 63 16.17 13.45 6.48
N ALA A 64 15.45 13.24 7.60
CA ALA A 64 16.06 12.99 8.91
C ALA A 64 16.78 11.63 9.05
N LYS A 65 16.72 10.80 8.02
CA LYS A 65 17.50 9.54 7.91
C LYS A 65 18.48 9.61 6.74
N PRO A 66 19.66 10.22 6.87
CA PRO A 66 20.59 10.50 5.76
C PRO A 66 20.97 9.25 4.94
N ARG A 67 21.12 8.08 5.59
CA ARG A 67 21.47 6.82 4.91
C ARG A 67 20.40 6.34 3.93
N LEU A 68 19.13 6.74 4.12
CA LEU A 68 17.98 6.33 3.32
C LEU A 68 17.43 7.47 2.46
N SER A 69 17.94 8.69 2.66
CA SER A 69 17.51 9.86 1.88
C SER A 69 18.11 9.89 0.48
N PRO A 70 17.39 10.44 -0.51
CA PRO A 70 15.98 10.84 -0.44
C PRO A 70 15.05 9.63 -0.33
N TRP A 71 13.97 9.80 0.46
CA TRP A 71 12.93 8.78 0.62
C TRP A 71 11.89 8.95 -0.48
N ARG A 72 11.76 7.96 -1.36
CA ARG A 72 10.86 8.02 -2.52
C ARG A 72 9.60 7.21 -2.28
N ASP A 73 8.45 7.88 -2.36
CA ASP A 73 7.14 7.25 -2.23
C ASP A 73 6.13 7.83 -3.25
N THR A 74 4.96 7.23 -3.32
CA THR A 74 3.83 7.71 -4.13
C THR A 74 2.60 7.84 -3.26
N HIS A 75 1.91 8.97 -3.42
CA HIS A 75 0.65 9.27 -2.76
C HIS A 75 -0.20 10.05 -3.76
N ILE A 76 -1.47 9.74 -3.88
CA ILE A 76 -2.37 10.37 -4.84
C ILE A 76 -3.49 11.12 -4.13
N GLU A 77 -3.88 12.25 -4.69
CA GLU A 77 -5.12 12.93 -4.37
C GLU A 77 -6.22 12.40 -5.30
N ILE A 78 -7.36 12.11 -4.72
CA ILE A 78 -8.55 11.57 -5.41
C ILE A 78 -9.73 12.48 -5.09
N ARG A 79 -10.54 12.74 -6.11
CA ARG A 79 -11.78 13.51 -6.01
C ARG A 79 -12.92 12.79 -6.69
N GLY A 80 -14.15 13.19 -6.45
CA GLY A 80 -15.34 12.64 -7.05
C GLY A 80 -15.91 11.43 -6.29
N PRO A 81 -16.83 10.67 -6.91
CA PRO A 81 -17.65 9.66 -6.22
C PRO A 81 -16.87 8.56 -5.51
N VAL A 82 -15.69 8.19 -6.01
CA VAL A 82 -14.84 7.14 -5.41
C VAL A 82 -14.35 7.50 -4.00
N VAL A 83 -14.37 8.78 -3.62
CA VAL A 83 -14.03 9.22 -2.26
C VAL A 83 -14.94 8.56 -1.22
N ALA A 84 -16.22 8.30 -1.56
CA ALA A 84 -17.13 7.56 -0.68
C ALA A 84 -16.60 6.16 -0.33
N SER A 85 -16.08 5.44 -1.31
CA SER A 85 -15.51 4.10 -1.08
C SER A 85 -14.27 4.16 -0.17
N ILE A 86 -13.42 5.17 -0.34
CA ILE A 86 -12.25 5.35 0.51
C ILE A 86 -12.65 5.77 1.93
N GLN A 87 -13.65 6.65 2.06
CA GLN A 87 -14.21 7.05 3.34
C GLN A 87 -14.84 5.86 4.06
N TYR A 88 -15.50 4.96 3.34
CA TYR A 88 -16.04 3.72 3.88
C TYR A 88 -14.94 2.82 4.46
N VAL A 89 -13.83 2.64 3.75
CA VAL A 89 -12.67 1.87 4.25
C VAL A 89 -12.11 2.47 5.54
N PHE A 90 -12.04 3.82 5.62
CA PHE A 90 -11.66 4.49 6.87
C PHE A 90 -12.67 4.23 7.99
N ALA A 91 -13.97 4.29 7.68
CA ALA A 91 -15.03 4.07 8.66
C ALA A 91 -15.05 2.64 9.21
N GLU A 92 -14.73 1.64 8.39
CA GLU A 92 -14.55 0.26 8.85
C GLU A 92 -13.39 0.13 9.84
N ASP A 93 -12.22 0.71 9.51
CA ASP A 93 -11.06 0.71 10.40
C ASP A 93 -11.34 1.48 11.70
N TRP A 94 -12.07 2.59 11.61
CA TRP A 94 -12.50 3.38 12.76
C TRP A 94 -13.47 2.60 13.65
N HIS A 95 -14.48 1.96 13.03
CA HIS A 95 -15.43 1.11 13.76
C HIS A 95 -14.73 -0.06 14.46
N TRP A 96 -13.77 -0.67 13.78
CA TRP A 96 -12.96 -1.72 14.41
C TRP A 96 -12.25 -1.22 15.68
N ALA A 97 -11.69 -0.01 15.65
CA ALA A 97 -10.94 0.55 16.76
C ALA A 97 -11.83 1.09 17.91
N THR A 98 -13.02 1.59 17.60
CA THR A 98 -13.84 2.38 18.53
C THR A 98 -15.21 1.78 18.82
N GLN A 99 -15.68 0.85 18.02
CA GLN A 99 -17.06 0.33 17.98
C GLN A 99 -18.12 1.43 17.69
N LYS A 100 -17.68 2.53 17.04
CA LYS A 100 -18.52 3.65 16.63
C LYS A 100 -18.30 3.96 15.18
N LEU A 101 -19.31 4.49 14.50
CA LEU A 101 -19.14 5.02 13.15
C LEU A 101 -18.78 6.50 13.25
N PRO A 102 -17.81 6.96 12.44
CA PRO A 102 -17.54 8.39 12.32
C PRO A 102 -18.66 9.06 11.52
N PRO A 103 -18.83 10.39 11.64
CA PRO A 103 -19.68 11.12 10.72
C PRO A 103 -19.16 10.95 9.29
N LEU A 104 -20.07 10.59 8.37
CA LEU A 104 -19.75 10.42 6.96
C LEU A 104 -20.36 11.56 6.16
N ALA A 105 -19.59 12.12 5.22
CA ALA A 105 -20.07 13.11 4.27
C ALA A 105 -20.27 12.45 2.89
N LEU A 106 -21.29 12.87 2.17
CA LEU A 106 -21.48 12.41 0.79
C LEU A 106 -20.50 13.14 -0.13
N PRO A 107 -19.81 12.39 -1.03
CA PRO A 107 -18.94 13.02 -2.02
C PRO A 107 -19.77 13.79 -3.05
N PRO A 108 -19.17 14.79 -3.70
CA PRO A 108 -19.80 15.45 -4.81
C PRO A 108 -20.06 14.46 -5.95
N PRO A 109 -21.08 14.68 -6.78
CA PRO A 109 -21.31 13.87 -7.97
C PRO A 109 -20.14 14.01 -8.95
N ALA A 110 -20.02 13.03 -9.86
CA ALA A 110 -19.03 13.12 -10.94
C ALA A 110 -19.23 14.42 -11.75
N GLN A 111 -18.11 15.04 -12.13
CA GLN A 111 -18.13 16.28 -12.88
C GLN A 111 -18.00 16.01 -14.38
N PRO A 112 -18.55 16.87 -15.23
CA PRO A 112 -18.28 16.81 -16.67
C PRO A 112 -16.78 16.86 -16.94
N GLY A 113 -16.26 15.90 -17.72
CA GLY A 113 -14.83 15.78 -18.02
C GLY A 113 -14.08 14.80 -17.12
N ASP A 114 -14.67 14.30 -16.05
CA ASP A 114 -14.11 13.18 -15.29
C ASP A 114 -14.12 11.93 -16.17
N ASN A 115 -12.94 11.38 -16.43
CA ASN A 115 -12.79 10.27 -17.38
C ASN A 115 -11.99 9.09 -16.81
N MET A 116 -11.68 9.12 -15.51
CA MET A 116 -10.92 8.07 -14.85
C MET A 116 -11.84 7.16 -14.05
N HIS A 117 -11.84 5.87 -14.39
CA HIS A 117 -12.47 4.86 -13.57
C HIS A 117 -11.57 4.48 -12.41
N CYS A 118 -12.09 4.55 -11.19
CA CYS A 118 -11.35 4.21 -9.98
C CYS A 118 -12.12 3.15 -9.18
N LEU A 119 -11.38 2.22 -8.58
CA LEU A 119 -11.88 1.21 -7.67
C LEU A 119 -11.05 1.23 -6.39
N ALA A 120 -11.70 1.37 -5.25
CA ALA A 120 -11.07 1.13 -3.96
C ALA A 120 -11.26 -0.37 -3.59
N VAL A 121 -10.16 -1.09 -3.44
CA VAL A 121 -10.16 -2.51 -3.06
C VAL A 121 -9.56 -2.63 -1.66
N PRO A 122 -10.36 -2.64 -0.59
CA PRO A 122 -9.86 -2.87 0.75
C PRO A 122 -9.38 -4.31 0.86
N MET A 123 -8.11 -4.47 1.24
CA MET A 123 -7.49 -5.78 1.44
C MET A 123 -6.85 -5.82 2.82
N GLY A 124 -6.87 -6.98 3.46
CA GLY A 124 -6.30 -7.14 4.78
C GLY A 124 -6.01 -8.59 5.16
N PRO A 125 -5.18 -8.81 6.17
CA PRO A 125 -4.81 -10.16 6.61
C PRO A 125 -5.96 -10.93 7.27
N ALA A 126 -7.11 -10.29 7.48
CA ALA A 126 -8.32 -10.91 8.02
C ALA A 126 -9.28 -11.39 6.92
N ASP A 127 -8.97 -11.14 5.66
CA ASP A 127 -9.81 -11.59 4.54
C ASP A 127 -9.87 -13.12 4.53
N LYS A 128 -11.05 -13.67 4.36
CA LYS A 128 -11.24 -15.13 4.25
C LYS A 128 -10.63 -15.71 2.98
N GLN A 129 -10.54 -14.89 1.95
CA GLN A 129 -9.88 -15.19 0.67
C GLN A 129 -8.65 -14.31 0.56
N GLU A 130 -7.66 -14.78 -0.16
CA GLU A 130 -6.45 -14.01 -0.47
C GLU A 130 -6.74 -12.94 -1.52
N THR A 131 -7.65 -12.01 -1.21
CA THR A 131 -8.20 -11.00 -2.13
C THR A 131 -7.10 -10.21 -2.83
N GLY A 132 -6.03 -9.85 -2.11
CA GLY A 132 -4.89 -9.13 -2.67
C GLY A 132 -4.13 -9.95 -3.71
N SER A 133 -3.85 -11.22 -3.41
CA SER A 133 -3.18 -12.12 -4.34
C SER A 133 -4.02 -12.35 -5.59
N LEU A 134 -5.30 -12.69 -5.42
CA LEU A 134 -6.23 -12.93 -6.54
C LEU A 134 -6.37 -11.69 -7.44
N PHE A 135 -6.45 -10.50 -6.85
CA PHE A 135 -6.51 -9.25 -7.60
C PHE A 135 -5.26 -9.05 -8.47
N PHE A 136 -4.05 -9.24 -7.90
CA PHE A 136 -2.81 -9.07 -8.66
C PHE A 136 -2.60 -10.18 -9.69
N VAL A 137 -2.98 -11.41 -9.40
CA VAL A 137 -2.93 -12.52 -10.36
C VAL A 137 -3.80 -12.21 -11.58
N GLU A 138 -5.03 -11.74 -11.38
CA GLU A 138 -5.92 -11.36 -12.46
C GLU A 138 -5.37 -10.17 -13.26
N ALA A 139 -4.92 -9.12 -12.58
CA ALA A 139 -4.34 -7.95 -13.24
C ALA A 139 -3.10 -8.30 -14.09
N ILE A 140 -2.21 -9.17 -13.60
CA ILE A 140 -1.03 -9.64 -14.33
C ILE A 140 -1.45 -10.51 -15.52
N ASN A 141 -2.45 -11.38 -15.35
CA ASN A 141 -2.95 -12.23 -16.41
C ASN A 141 -3.67 -11.44 -17.52
N ALA A 142 -4.34 -10.35 -17.18
CA ALA A 142 -4.98 -9.46 -18.13
C ALA A 142 -3.98 -8.62 -18.96
N ALA A 143 -2.74 -8.44 -18.48
CA ALA A 143 -1.72 -7.67 -19.17
C ALA A 143 -1.34 -8.25 -20.55
N ARG A 144 -1.19 -7.39 -21.55
CA ARG A 144 -0.84 -7.75 -22.93
C ARG A 144 0.51 -7.18 -23.38
N GLU A 145 0.90 -5.99 -22.88
CA GLU A 145 2.11 -5.30 -23.28
C GLU A 145 3.15 -5.26 -22.17
N ARG A 146 2.74 -4.85 -20.95
CA ARG A 146 3.68 -4.65 -19.84
C ARG A 146 3.05 -4.77 -18.46
N VAL A 147 3.85 -5.26 -17.52
CA VAL A 147 3.60 -5.22 -16.08
C VAL A 147 4.81 -4.59 -15.41
N TRP A 148 4.66 -3.38 -14.86
CA TRP A 148 5.73 -2.69 -14.17
C TRP A 148 5.37 -2.51 -12.70
N ILE A 149 6.20 -3.04 -11.84
CA ILE A 149 5.97 -3.08 -10.39
C ILE A 149 7.06 -2.30 -9.68
N THR A 150 6.66 -1.46 -8.74
CA THR A 150 7.57 -0.82 -7.79
C THR A 150 7.18 -1.23 -6.39
N THR A 151 8.10 -1.84 -5.64
CA THR A 151 7.82 -2.30 -4.28
C THR A 151 9.06 -2.19 -3.39
N PRO A 152 8.90 -1.75 -2.12
CA PRO A 152 10.01 -1.78 -1.16
C PRO A 152 10.36 -3.20 -0.71
N TYR A 153 9.38 -4.13 -0.79
CA TYR A 153 9.48 -5.48 -0.25
C TYR A 153 8.94 -6.49 -1.28
N LEU A 154 9.86 -7.08 -2.04
CA LEU A 154 9.51 -8.09 -3.02
C LEU A 154 9.42 -9.46 -2.33
N VAL A 155 8.26 -9.75 -1.78
CA VAL A 155 7.93 -11.02 -1.13
C VAL A 155 6.55 -11.47 -1.63
N PRO A 156 6.43 -11.79 -2.93
CA PRO A 156 5.18 -12.26 -3.51
C PRO A 156 4.88 -13.70 -3.06
N ASP A 157 3.61 -14.06 -3.05
CA ASP A 157 3.21 -15.45 -2.92
C ASP A 157 3.44 -16.25 -4.22
N GLU A 158 3.24 -17.55 -4.15
CA GLU A 158 3.51 -18.48 -5.26
C GLU A 158 2.59 -18.21 -6.47
N ALA A 159 1.35 -17.80 -6.24
CA ALA A 159 0.39 -17.51 -7.31
C ALA A 159 0.82 -16.27 -8.11
N VAL A 160 1.24 -15.21 -7.44
CA VAL A 160 1.77 -14.00 -8.07
C VAL A 160 3.09 -14.28 -8.81
N ILE A 161 4.00 -15.09 -8.22
CA ILE A 161 5.23 -15.51 -8.90
C ILE A 161 4.90 -16.23 -10.21
N SER A 162 4.00 -17.20 -10.15
CA SER A 162 3.58 -17.98 -11.33
C SER A 162 2.94 -17.09 -12.40
N ALA A 163 2.10 -16.14 -12.01
CA ALA A 163 1.49 -15.19 -12.94
C ALA A 163 2.55 -14.29 -13.63
N LEU A 164 3.56 -13.81 -12.89
CA LEU A 164 4.66 -13.01 -13.46
C LEU A 164 5.51 -13.84 -14.45
N LYS A 165 5.84 -15.09 -14.12
CA LYS A 165 6.56 -16.00 -15.01
C LYS A 165 5.75 -16.26 -16.28
N LEU A 166 4.45 -16.53 -16.15
CA LEU A 166 3.55 -16.74 -17.28
C LEU A 166 3.44 -15.49 -18.16
N ALA A 167 3.39 -14.30 -17.57
CA ALA A 167 3.37 -13.03 -18.31
C ALA A 167 4.63 -12.88 -19.18
N VAL A 168 5.83 -13.19 -18.64
CA VAL A 168 7.08 -13.21 -19.42
C VAL A 168 6.99 -14.20 -20.57
N MET A 169 6.49 -15.40 -20.34
CA MET A 169 6.35 -16.44 -21.39
C MET A 169 5.39 -16.02 -22.50
N ARG A 170 4.41 -15.17 -22.19
CA ARG A 170 3.48 -14.56 -23.19
C ARG A 170 4.12 -13.38 -23.94
N GLY A 171 5.36 -12.98 -23.63
CA GLY A 171 6.04 -11.84 -24.24
C GLY A 171 5.73 -10.49 -23.61
N VAL A 172 5.05 -10.45 -22.45
CA VAL A 172 4.78 -9.21 -21.71
C VAL A 172 6.09 -8.66 -21.12
N ASP A 173 6.32 -7.35 -21.25
CA ASP A 173 7.49 -6.70 -20.63
C ASP A 173 7.30 -6.54 -19.11
N VAL A 174 7.82 -7.48 -18.36
CA VAL A 174 7.72 -7.49 -16.90
C VAL A 174 8.95 -6.84 -16.27
N ARG A 175 8.73 -5.72 -15.56
CA ARG A 175 9.80 -4.97 -14.85
C ARG A 175 9.45 -4.79 -13.39
N ILE A 176 10.44 -5.00 -12.52
CA ILE A 176 10.29 -4.78 -11.08
C ILE A 176 11.40 -3.86 -10.59
N LEU A 177 11.01 -2.79 -9.91
CA LEU A 177 11.94 -1.85 -9.28
C LEU A 177 11.89 -2.04 -7.76
N ILE A 178 13.03 -2.37 -7.17
CA ILE A 178 13.21 -2.58 -5.72
C ILE A 178 14.29 -1.63 -5.16
N PRO A 179 14.33 -1.37 -3.84
CA PRO A 179 15.37 -0.54 -3.25
C PRO A 179 16.76 -1.22 -3.34
N SER A 180 17.80 -0.40 -3.47
CA SER A 180 19.20 -0.85 -3.31
C SER A 180 19.67 -0.78 -1.86
N ARG A 181 19.00 0.03 -1.03
CA ARG A 181 19.30 0.22 0.39
C ARG A 181 18.28 -0.51 1.25
N ARG A 182 18.71 -1.04 2.39
CA ARG A 182 17.84 -1.77 3.32
C ARG A 182 17.36 -0.87 4.46
N ASP A 183 16.11 -0.98 4.82
CA ASP A 183 15.52 -0.53 6.08
C ASP A 183 15.36 -1.68 7.07
N HIS A 184 14.92 -2.86 6.58
CA HIS A 184 14.77 -4.10 7.35
C HIS A 184 15.63 -5.22 6.75
N TYR A 185 16.50 -5.81 7.57
CA TYR A 185 17.46 -6.81 7.09
C TYR A 185 16.79 -8.06 6.51
N VAL A 186 15.91 -8.69 7.27
CA VAL A 186 15.28 -9.97 6.88
C VAL A 186 14.47 -9.83 5.59
N VAL A 187 13.65 -8.79 5.48
CA VAL A 187 12.82 -8.55 4.29
C VAL A 187 13.67 -8.21 3.08
N PHE A 188 14.78 -7.49 3.28
CA PHE A 188 15.70 -7.16 2.20
C PHE A 188 16.40 -8.41 1.64
N GLU A 189 16.84 -9.34 2.51
CA GLU A 189 17.46 -10.59 2.06
C GLU A 189 16.43 -11.53 1.38
N ALA A 190 15.20 -11.61 1.93
CA ALA A 190 14.12 -12.34 1.27
C ALA A 190 13.82 -11.78 -0.13
N SER A 191 13.75 -10.46 -0.28
CA SER A 191 13.51 -9.81 -1.58
C SER A 191 14.60 -10.14 -2.61
N LYS A 192 15.84 -10.38 -2.19
CA LYS A 192 16.92 -10.81 -3.11
C LYS A 192 16.70 -12.21 -3.66
N LEU A 193 16.21 -13.14 -2.81
CA LEU A 193 15.94 -14.52 -3.24
C LEU A 193 14.83 -14.54 -4.28
N TYR A 194 13.71 -13.87 -4.01
CA TYR A 194 12.62 -13.76 -4.98
C TYR A 194 13.04 -13.03 -6.26
N ALA A 195 13.83 -11.96 -6.13
CA ALA A 195 14.35 -11.24 -7.30
C ALA A 195 15.20 -12.13 -8.19
N ARG A 196 16.03 -13.01 -7.61
CA ARG A 196 16.87 -13.94 -8.35
C ARG A 196 16.02 -14.95 -9.12
N ASP A 197 15.05 -15.60 -8.47
CA ASP A 197 14.14 -16.55 -9.10
C ASP A 197 13.36 -15.93 -10.27
N LEU A 198 12.90 -14.68 -10.11
CA LEU A 198 12.18 -13.95 -11.15
C LEU A 198 13.12 -13.53 -12.31
N VAL A 199 14.37 -13.14 -12.03
CA VAL A 199 15.37 -12.84 -13.07
C VAL A 199 15.70 -14.09 -13.89
N ASP A 200 15.87 -15.24 -13.25
CA ASP A 200 16.12 -16.51 -13.92
C ASP A 200 14.94 -16.92 -14.84
N ALA A 201 13.72 -16.44 -14.54
CA ALA A 201 12.54 -16.60 -15.39
C ALA A 201 12.37 -15.52 -16.47
N GLY A 202 13.29 -14.56 -16.57
CA GLY A 202 13.27 -13.48 -17.59
C GLY A 202 12.63 -12.16 -17.16
N VAL A 203 12.23 -12.01 -15.91
CA VAL A 203 11.75 -10.72 -15.37
C VAL A 203 12.92 -9.76 -15.23
N LYS A 204 12.72 -8.51 -15.66
CA LYS A 204 13.74 -7.44 -15.56
C LYS A 204 13.67 -6.77 -14.20
N VAL A 205 14.59 -7.08 -13.28
CA VAL A 205 14.65 -6.49 -11.95
C VAL A 205 15.68 -5.37 -11.88
N PHE A 206 15.25 -4.21 -11.43
CA PHE A 206 16.07 -2.99 -11.29
C PHE A 206 16.20 -2.60 -9.82
N ARG A 207 17.31 -1.92 -9.49
CA ARG A 207 17.56 -1.39 -8.15
C ARG A 207 17.60 0.13 -8.15
N TYR A 208 16.73 0.74 -7.33
CA TYR A 208 16.71 2.18 -7.10
C TYR A 208 17.90 2.59 -6.23
N ARG A 209 18.79 3.41 -6.77
CA ARG A 209 20.07 3.81 -6.12
C ARG A 209 20.04 5.12 -5.34
N PRO A 210 19.28 6.18 -5.77
CA PRO A 210 19.43 7.50 -5.17
C PRO A 210 19.16 7.57 -3.68
N GLY A 211 18.22 6.76 -3.18
CA GLY A 211 17.83 6.73 -1.77
C GLY A 211 17.07 5.45 -1.43
N PHE A 212 16.12 5.55 -0.51
CA PHE A 212 15.20 4.44 -0.21
C PHE A 212 13.93 4.57 -1.03
N LEU A 213 13.55 3.47 -1.67
CA LEU A 213 12.32 3.37 -2.45
C LEU A 213 11.25 2.70 -1.60
N HIS A 214 10.20 3.44 -1.26
CA HIS A 214 9.07 2.93 -0.48
C HIS A 214 7.76 2.91 -1.28
N GLN A 215 7.81 3.21 -2.58
CA GLN A 215 6.65 3.16 -3.47
C GLN A 215 6.06 1.76 -3.56
N LYS A 216 4.75 1.70 -3.63
CA LYS A 216 3.96 0.50 -3.92
C LYS A 216 3.05 0.85 -5.08
N VAL A 217 3.50 0.51 -6.29
CA VAL A 217 2.80 0.86 -7.53
C VAL A 217 2.88 -0.31 -8.49
N VAL A 218 1.78 -0.65 -9.10
CA VAL A 218 1.71 -1.61 -10.20
C VAL A 218 1.07 -0.92 -11.39
N LEU A 219 1.74 -0.96 -12.53
CA LEU A 219 1.25 -0.45 -13.81
C LEU A 219 0.98 -1.62 -14.75
N ILE A 220 -0.23 -1.68 -15.27
CA ILE A 220 -0.66 -2.68 -16.24
C ILE A 220 -0.90 -1.99 -17.57
N ASP A 221 -0.14 -2.35 -18.57
CA ASP A 221 -0.17 -1.75 -19.92
C ASP A 221 -0.10 -0.21 -19.85
N ARG A 222 -1.02 0.47 -20.54
CA ARG A 222 -1.21 1.93 -20.46
C ARG A 222 -2.57 2.31 -19.87
N ILE A 223 -3.26 1.35 -19.28
CA ILE A 223 -4.69 1.45 -18.97
C ILE A 223 -4.99 1.42 -17.48
N ALA A 224 -4.13 0.80 -16.66
CA ALA A 224 -4.42 0.68 -15.23
C ALA A 224 -3.16 0.92 -14.37
N ALA A 225 -3.40 1.51 -13.19
CA ALA A 225 -2.42 1.65 -12.12
C ALA A 225 -3.05 1.26 -10.79
N ALA A 226 -2.34 0.49 -9.97
CA ALA A 226 -2.69 0.24 -8.57
C ALA A 226 -1.65 0.92 -7.67
N ILE A 227 -2.11 1.57 -6.60
CA ILE A 227 -1.29 2.34 -5.65
C ILE A 227 -1.68 1.97 -4.22
#